data_eaf9b68a26f09bacb7dd0d68bc5f0a9a
#
_entry.id   eaf9b68a26f09bacb7dd0d68bc5f0a9a
#
_cell.length_a   1.000
_cell.length_b   1.000
_cell.length_c   1.000
_cell.angle_alpha   90.00
_cell.angle_beta   90.00
_cell.angle_gamma   90.00
#
_symmetry.space_group_name_H-M   'P 1'
#
loop_
_entity.id
_entity.type
_entity.pdbx_description
1 polymer ?
#
loop_
_entity_poly.entity_id
_entity_poly.type
_entity_poly.pdbx_seq_one_letter_code
_entity_poly.pdbx_strand_id
1 'polypeptide(L)'
;MATRHAFLPASLNGLRVFEAAARYLSFTLAAQELNVTQSAVSRQIRQLEDNLGFPLFTRQHRALLLTDEGKEIALLLTRQFSELNGTIRQLKNQDSHTLRLKVAMSFAVRWLIPRLHSFKEQHPDLDIVLFSTISHSDDELNLDVDDYDIAIFGQLAQPKAKYQNNFLRKEYLAPVYSTLLTKKDTLLTVDELLTYPRLHPTPDRSDWREWLKKNDKHLLNNDTGLTFDTLDMALTSCLAGQGATITDLMLVANELKQGYLKLPVSVKIIGSPWNYYYYCNTKGDKVTNFISWLVNKLDEEMAQLLEQAKQNNWEVEPDE
;
A
#
# COMPACT_ATOMS: atom_id res chain seq x y z
N MET A 1 42.14 -21.05 -2.53
CA MET A 1 40.82 -20.91 -3.20
C MET A 1 40.01 -19.91 -2.40
N ALA A 2 39.61 -18.79 -3.00
CA ALA A 2 38.72 -17.84 -2.34
C ALA A 2 37.37 -18.53 -2.16
N THR A 3 36.85 -18.55 -0.94
CA THR A 3 35.51 -19.09 -0.65
C THR A 3 34.45 -18.23 -1.38
N ARG A 4 33.48 -18.88 -2.03
CA ARG A 4 32.43 -18.21 -2.83
C ARG A 4 31.63 -17.15 -2.04
N HIS A 5 31.71 -17.19 -0.71
CA HIS A 5 31.01 -16.29 0.23
C HIS A 5 31.97 -15.73 1.29
N ALA A 6 33.09 -15.16 0.86
CA ALA A 6 34.17 -14.72 1.74
C ALA A 6 33.79 -13.65 2.77
N PHE A 7 32.72 -12.89 2.51
CA PHE A 7 32.24 -11.80 3.39
C PHE A 7 31.05 -12.19 4.27
N LEU A 8 30.49 -13.40 4.10
CA LEU A 8 29.44 -13.85 5.00
C LEU A 8 30.02 -14.31 6.34
N PRO A 9 29.33 -14.03 7.47
CA PRO A 9 29.77 -14.49 8.78
C PRO A 9 29.74 -16.02 8.84
N ALA A 10 30.65 -16.62 9.61
CA ALA A 10 30.76 -18.07 9.76
C ALA A 10 29.48 -18.72 10.29
N SER A 11 28.70 -18.02 11.06
CA SER A 11 27.37 -18.44 11.58
C SER A 11 26.26 -17.57 11.06
N LEU A 12 25.34 -18.17 10.30
CA LEU A 12 24.13 -17.47 9.81
C LEU A 12 23.10 -17.19 10.91
N ASN A 13 23.23 -17.83 12.09
CA ASN A 13 22.33 -17.59 13.21
C ASN A 13 22.41 -16.15 13.73
N GLY A 14 23.59 -15.53 13.69
CA GLY A 14 23.77 -14.11 14.03
C GLY A 14 22.95 -13.19 13.14
N LEU A 15 22.84 -13.49 11.83
CA LEU A 15 22.01 -12.74 10.89
C LEU A 15 20.51 -12.86 11.22
N ARG A 16 20.05 -14.05 11.61
CA ARG A 16 18.65 -14.25 12.04
C ARG A 16 18.33 -13.50 13.32
N VAL A 17 19.23 -13.50 14.29
CA VAL A 17 19.08 -12.76 15.56
C VAL A 17 19.10 -11.26 15.30
N PHE A 18 19.96 -10.80 14.41
CA PHE A 18 20.02 -9.40 14.01
C PHE A 18 18.73 -8.94 13.31
N GLU A 19 18.21 -9.73 12.36
CA GLU A 19 16.95 -9.42 11.67
C GLU A 19 15.82 -9.22 12.67
N ALA A 20 15.61 -10.15 13.61
CA ALA A 20 14.58 -10.04 14.63
C ALA A 20 14.80 -8.80 15.53
N ALA A 21 16.03 -8.51 15.93
CA ALA A 21 16.37 -7.35 16.75
C ALA A 21 16.16 -6.03 16.01
N ALA A 22 16.45 -6.01 14.71
CA ALA A 22 16.26 -4.85 13.84
C ALA A 22 14.78 -4.51 13.64
N ARG A 23 13.96 -5.52 13.43
CA ARG A 23 12.51 -5.40 13.23
C ARG A 23 11.78 -4.85 14.45
N TYR A 24 12.17 -5.28 15.64
CA TYR A 24 11.57 -4.81 16.90
C TYR A 24 12.24 -3.58 17.50
N LEU A 25 13.44 -3.20 17.04
CA LEU A 25 14.33 -2.24 17.70
C LEU A 25 14.45 -2.53 19.21
N SER A 26 14.41 -3.83 19.56
CA SER A 26 14.39 -4.31 20.95
C SER A 26 15.00 -5.70 21.07
N PHE A 27 16.08 -5.80 21.86
CA PHE A 27 16.69 -7.09 22.15
C PHE A 27 15.80 -8.00 23.01
N THR A 28 14.93 -7.41 23.83
CA THR A 28 13.99 -8.16 24.67
C THR A 28 12.90 -8.81 23.83
N LEU A 29 12.29 -8.06 22.90
CA LEU A 29 11.24 -8.60 22.02
C LEU A 29 11.81 -9.62 21.05
N ALA A 30 13.00 -9.38 20.48
CA ALA A 30 13.69 -10.35 19.66
C ALA A 30 14.00 -11.66 20.42
N ALA A 31 14.41 -11.55 21.69
CA ALA A 31 14.65 -12.70 22.54
C ALA A 31 13.39 -13.54 22.79
N GLN A 32 12.25 -12.88 22.98
CA GLN A 32 10.93 -13.54 23.15
C GLN A 32 10.55 -14.30 21.88
N GLU A 33 10.63 -13.66 20.69
CA GLU A 33 10.32 -14.32 19.42
C GLU A 33 11.21 -15.54 19.16
N LEU A 34 12.52 -15.40 19.42
CA LEU A 34 13.50 -16.45 19.15
C LEU A 34 13.56 -17.52 20.25
N ASN A 35 12.77 -17.39 21.33
CA ASN A 35 12.80 -18.26 22.51
C ASN A 35 14.22 -18.43 23.11
N VAL A 36 14.93 -17.30 23.26
CA VAL A 36 16.25 -17.22 23.87
C VAL A 36 16.30 -16.13 24.94
N THR A 37 17.43 -16.01 25.67
CA THR A 37 17.60 -14.91 26.62
C THR A 37 18.06 -13.62 25.92
N GLN A 38 17.69 -12.45 26.47
CA GLN A 38 18.14 -11.14 25.96
C GLN A 38 19.67 -11.02 25.98
N SER A 39 20.37 -11.65 26.96
CA SER A 39 21.82 -11.69 26.99
C SER A 39 22.41 -12.53 25.84
N ALA A 40 21.74 -13.59 25.40
CA ALA A 40 22.15 -14.39 24.23
C ALA A 40 22.01 -13.56 22.95
N VAL A 41 20.91 -12.83 22.77
CA VAL A 41 20.72 -11.89 21.65
C VAL A 41 21.85 -10.85 21.62
N SER A 42 22.09 -10.16 22.75
CA SER A 42 23.14 -9.13 22.85
C SER A 42 24.53 -9.68 22.50
N ARG A 43 24.84 -10.92 22.93
CA ARG A 43 26.10 -11.57 22.63
C ARG A 43 26.22 -11.91 21.14
N GLN A 44 25.16 -12.43 20.53
CA GLN A 44 25.15 -12.78 19.12
C GLN A 44 25.27 -11.56 18.20
N ILE A 45 24.61 -10.45 18.58
CA ILE A 45 24.75 -9.19 17.83
C ILE A 45 26.20 -8.70 17.89
N ARG A 46 26.83 -8.63 19.06
CA ARG A 46 28.24 -8.23 19.18
C ARG A 46 29.15 -9.10 18.32
N GLN A 47 28.99 -10.41 18.41
CA GLN A 47 29.80 -11.33 17.60
C GLN A 47 29.58 -11.14 16.10
N LEU A 48 28.36 -10.78 15.66
CA LEU A 48 28.08 -10.46 14.28
C LEU A 48 28.77 -9.15 13.87
N GLU A 49 28.68 -8.09 14.68
CA GLU A 49 29.34 -6.82 14.45
C GLU A 49 30.86 -6.96 14.39
N ASP A 50 31.44 -7.75 15.30
CA ASP A 50 32.88 -8.08 15.29
C ASP A 50 33.30 -8.81 14.01
N ASN A 51 32.47 -9.73 13.50
CA ASN A 51 32.75 -10.45 12.27
C ASN A 51 32.61 -9.57 11.01
N LEU A 52 31.67 -8.62 11.02
CA LEU A 52 31.41 -7.71 9.91
C LEU A 52 32.43 -6.54 9.92
N GLY A 53 32.97 -6.19 11.08
CA GLY A 53 33.94 -5.09 11.26
C GLY A 53 33.28 -3.70 11.38
N PHE A 54 31.96 -3.63 11.52
CA PHE A 54 31.21 -2.40 11.75
C PHE A 54 29.99 -2.64 12.63
N PRO A 55 29.51 -1.59 13.37
CA PRO A 55 28.34 -1.68 14.21
C PRO A 55 27.06 -1.68 13.36
N LEU A 56 26.07 -2.47 13.80
CA LEU A 56 24.73 -2.54 13.20
C LEU A 56 23.71 -1.72 14.00
N PHE A 57 23.99 -1.51 15.31
CA PHE A 57 23.17 -0.72 16.20
C PHE A 57 23.93 0.43 16.86
N THR A 58 23.24 1.53 17.11
CA THR A 58 23.68 2.61 18.00
C THR A 58 22.73 2.70 19.19
N ARG A 59 23.27 3.04 20.38
CA ARG A 59 22.48 3.28 21.60
C ARG A 59 22.40 4.78 21.85
N GLN A 60 21.21 5.34 21.77
CA GLN A 60 20.94 6.71 22.18
C GLN A 60 19.93 6.72 23.34
N HIS A 61 20.25 7.44 24.44
CA HIS A 61 19.39 7.72 25.59
C HIS A 61 18.07 6.91 25.68
N ARG A 62 18.16 5.62 25.98
CA ARG A 62 17.04 4.65 26.12
C ARG A 62 16.42 4.10 24.82
N ALA A 63 16.98 4.39 23.63
CA ALA A 63 16.52 3.84 22.37
C ALA A 63 17.61 3.00 21.70
N LEU A 64 17.24 1.89 21.10
CA LEU A 64 18.07 1.10 20.20
C LEU A 64 17.76 1.56 18.78
N LEU A 65 18.77 2.05 18.05
CA LEU A 65 18.63 2.53 16.67
C LEU A 65 19.56 1.74 15.76
N LEU A 66 19.18 1.56 14.51
CA LEU A 66 20.06 1.00 13.48
C LEU A 66 21.03 2.05 12.97
N THR A 67 22.27 1.62 12.68
CA THR A 67 23.22 2.38 11.84
C THR A 67 22.72 2.39 10.39
N ASP A 68 23.34 3.14 9.51
CA ASP A 68 22.94 3.12 8.08
C ASP A 68 23.29 1.77 7.44
N GLU A 69 24.44 1.18 7.80
CA GLU A 69 24.80 -0.20 7.41
C GLU A 69 23.82 -1.21 8.00
N GLY A 70 23.39 -1.03 9.26
CA GLY A 70 22.39 -1.86 9.91
C GLY A 70 21.05 -1.81 9.19
N LYS A 71 20.58 -0.64 8.77
CA LYS A 71 19.33 -0.51 7.98
C LYS A 71 19.42 -1.26 6.66
N GLU A 72 20.52 -1.11 5.93
CA GLU A 72 20.71 -1.75 4.63
C GLU A 72 20.71 -3.28 4.77
N ILE A 73 21.48 -3.81 5.73
CA ILE A 73 21.55 -5.26 5.98
C ILE A 73 20.21 -5.80 6.51
N ALA A 74 19.54 -5.09 7.41
CA ALA A 74 18.22 -5.51 7.93
C ALA A 74 17.22 -5.70 6.80
N LEU A 75 17.08 -4.72 5.93
CA LEU A 75 16.18 -4.78 4.78
C LEU A 75 16.46 -5.98 3.87
N LEU A 76 17.75 -6.20 3.57
CA LEU A 76 18.17 -7.33 2.75
C LEU A 76 17.82 -8.67 3.41
N LEU A 77 18.14 -8.84 4.70
CA LEU A 77 17.90 -10.09 5.42
C LEU A 77 16.41 -10.40 5.56
N THR A 78 15.60 -9.42 5.93
CA THR A 78 14.16 -9.62 6.06
C THR A 78 13.57 -10.12 4.74
N ARG A 79 13.95 -9.51 3.61
CA ARG A 79 13.53 -9.96 2.29
C ARG A 79 13.99 -11.40 2.00
N GLN A 80 15.27 -11.70 2.20
CA GLN A 80 15.82 -13.03 1.86
C GLN A 80 15.22 -14.13 2.76
N PHE A 81 15.01 -13.85 4.04
CA PHE A 81 14.36 -14.82 4.94
C PHE A 81 12.88 -15.02 4.60
N SER A 82 12.19 -13.99 4.17
CA SER A 82 10.80 -14.08 3.70
C SER A 82 10.70 -14.95 2.43
N GLU A 83 11.56 -14.71 1.44
CA GLU A 83 11.63 -15.52 0.21
C GLU A 83 11.96 -17.00 0.51
N LEU A 84 12.94 -17.24 1.40
CA LEU A 84 13.31 -18.58 1.81
C LEU A 84 12.18 -19.30 2.55
N ASN A 85 11.52 -18.59 3.47
CA ASN A 85 10.37 -19.12 4.21
C ASN A 85 9.21 -19.48 3.29
N GLY A 86 8.88 -18.60 2.31
CA GLY A 86 7.90 -18.86 1.26
C GLY A 86 8.23 -20.12 0.44
N THR A 87 9.49 -20.27 0.01
CA THR A 87 9.95 -21.45 -0.73
C THR A 87 9.85 -22.74 0.10
N ILE A 88 10.29 -22.70 1.36
CA ILE A 88 10.21 -23.87 2.26
C ILE A 88 8.74 -24.28 2.47
N ARG A 89 7.83 -23.30 2.61
CA ARG A 89 6.40 -23.56 2.77
C ARG A 89 5.80 -24.22 1.54
N GLN A 90 6.12 -23.72 0.35
CA GLN A 90 5.71 -24.34 -0.91
C GLN A 90 6.17 -25.79 -1.02
N LEU A 91 7.45 -26.05 -0.67
CA LEU A 91 8.01 -27.42 -0.70
C LEU A 91 7.37 -28.36 0.33
N LYS A 92 6.89 -27.82 1.46
CA LYS A 92 6.16 -28.60 2.47
C LYS A 92 4.73 -28.91 2.12
N ASN A 93 4.21 -28.42 0.98
CA ASN A 93 2.79 -28.53 0.57
C ASN A 93 1.78 -28.09 1.65
N GLN A 94 2.20 -27.27 2.62
CA GLN A 94 1.35 -26.86 3.73
C GLN A 94 0.35 -25.76 3.35
N ASP A 95 0.46 -25.19 2.13
CA ASP A 95 -0.27 -23.98 1.72
C ASP A 95 -0.81 -24.01 0.29
N SER A 96 -1.02 -25.19 -0.31
CA SER A 96 -1.52 -25.28 -1.69
C SER A 96 -2.92 -24.65 -1.85
N HIS A 97 -3.72 -24.58 -0.77
CA HIS A 97 -5.10 -24.12 -0.79
C HIS A 97 -5.34 -22.73 -0.18
N THR A 98 -4.32 -22.05 0.32
CA THR A 98 -4.48 -20.71 0.90
C THR A 98 -3.69 -19.67 0.12
N LEU A 99 -4.35 -18.59 -0.31
CA LEU A 99 -3.76 -17.40 -0.91
C LEU A 99 -3.80 -16.25 0.10
N ARG A 100 -2.62 -15.78 0.51
CA ARG A 100 -2.48 -14.68 1.46
C ARG A 100 -2.16 -13.39 0.73
N LEU A 101 -3.03 -12.40 0.89
CA LEU A 101 -2.95 -11.11 0.21
C LEU A 101 -2.72 -10.01 1.25
N LYS A 102 -1.68 -9.22 1.08
CA LYS A 102 -1.42 -7.99 1.83
C LYS A 102 -1.80 -6.81 0.95
N VAL A 103 -2.82 -6.03 1.32
CA VAL A 103 -3.46 -5.08 0.40
C VAL A 103 -3.63 -3.72 1.07
N ALA A 104 -3.38 -2.64 0.33
CA ALA A 104 -3.73 -1.29 0.77
C ALA A 104 -5.22 -1.23 1.15
N MET A 105 -5.52 -0.70 2.34
CA MET A 105 -6.86 -0.83 2.96
C MET A 105 -7.98 -0.35 2.03
N SER A 106 -7.87 0.85 1.47
CA SER A 106 -8.94 1.39 0.63
C SER A 106 -9.14 0.59 -0.66
N PHE A 107 -8.03 0.10 -1.26
CA PHE A 107 -8.12 -0.81 -2.40
C PHE A 107 -8.77 -2.14 -2.03
N ALA A 108 -8.42 -2.70 -0.86
CA ALA A 108 -9.04 -3.94 -0.38
C ALA A 108 -10.55 -3.77 -0.19
N VAL A 109 -10.98 -2.76 0.58
CA VAL A 109 -12.37 -2.56 0.96
C VAL A 109 -13.23 -2.13 -0.24
N ARG A 110 -12.74 -1.20 -1.05
CA ARG A 110 -13.52 -0.55 -2.11
C ARG A 110 -13.49 -1.31 -3.42
N TRP A 111 -12.36 -1.89 -3.76
CA TRP A 111 -12.22 -2.53 -5.07
C TRP A 111 -12.15 -4.05 -4.99
N LEU A 112 -11.25 -4.61 -4.18
CA LEU A 112 -10.94 -6.04 -4.21
C LEU A 112 -12.05 -6.90 -3.59
N ILE A 113 -12.44 -6.65 -2.35
CA ILE A 113 -13.42 -7.47 -1.61
C ILE A 113 -14.74 -7.62 -2.37
N PRO A 114 -15.35 -6.56 -2.94
CA PRO A 114 -16.60 -6.71 -3.70
C PRO A 114 -16.48 -7.62 -4.93
N ARG A 115 -15.27 -7.89 -5.43
CA ARG A 115 -15.00 -8.67 -6.65
C ARG A 115 -14.45 -10.05 -6.39
N LEU A 116 -13.99 -10.35 -5.17
CA LEU A 116 -13.40 -11.66 -4.82
C LEU A 116 -14.33 -12.83 -5.07
N HIS A 117 -15.65 -12.62 -5.04
CA HIS A 117 -16.61 -13.66 -5.36
C HIS A 117 -16.38 -14.25 -6.76
N SER A 118 -16.14 -13.40 -7.76
CA SER A 118 -15.89 -13.87 -9.14
C SER A 118 -14.57 -14.65 -9.29
N PHE A 119 -13.58 -14.37 -8.47
CA PHE A 119 -12.36 -15.17 -8.40
C PHE A 119 -12.60 -16.51 -7.70
N LYS A 120 -13.36 -16.51 -6.60
CA LYS A 120 -13.72 -17.73 -5.86
C LYS A 120 -14.58 -18.68 -6.67
N GLU A 121 -15.46 -18.20 -7.55
CA GLU A 121 -16.22 -19.05 -8.48
C GLU A 121 -15.31 -19.85 -9.43
N GLN A 122 -14.19 -19.27 -9.86
CA GLN A 122 -13.21 -19.93 -10.71
C GLN A 122 -12.25 -20.84 -9.93
N HIS A 123 -12.05 -20.55 -8.63
CA HIS A 123 -11.12 -21.23 -7.74
C HIS A 123 -11.79 -21.57 -6.39
N PRO A 124 -12.81 -22.46 -6.38
CA PRO A 124 -13.62 -22.73 -5.19
C PRO A 124 -12.81 -23.33 -4.02
N ASP A 125 -11.78 -24.11 -4.33
CA ASP A 125 -10.94 -24.80 -3.34
C ASP A 125 -9.87 -23.89 -2.71
N LEU A 126 -9.72 -22.64 -3.19
CA LEU A 126 -8.68 -21.73 -2.74
C LEU A 126 -9.20 -20.83 -1.61
N ASP A 127 -8.68 -20.98 -0.41
CA ASP A 127 -8.93 -20.06 0.70
C ASP A 127 -8.18 -18.75 0.51
N ILE A 128 -8.83 -17.62 0.82
CA ILE A 128 -8.22 -16.30 0.72
C ILE A 128 -8.13 -15.67 2.10
N VAL A 129 -6.93 -15.23 2.48
CA VAL A 129 -6.67 -14.49 3.70
C VAL A 129 -6.19 -13.09 3.31
N LEU A 130 -6.88 -12.06 3.83
CA LEU A 130 -6.56 -10.66 3.55
C LEU A 130 -5.95 -10.02 4.79
N PHE A 131 -4.80 -9.36 4.59
CA PHE A 131 -4.18 -8.46 5.55
C PHE A 131 -4.22 -7.05 4.96
N SER A 132 -4.69 -6.07 5.73
CA SER A 132 -4.62 -4.68 5.29
C SER A 132 -3.33 -4.03 5.73
N THR A 133 -2.81 -3.14 4.89
CA THR A 133 -1.73 -2.23 5.26
C THR A 133 -2.24 -0.80 5.23
N ILE A 134 -1.91 -0.04 6.26
CA ILE A 134 -2.05 1.42 6.29
C ILE A 134 -0.62 1.94 6.16
N SER A 135 -0.28 2.48 4.99
CA SER A 135 1.02 3.13 4.77
C SER A 135 0.76 4.53 4.26
N HIS A 136 1.33 5.51 4.94
CA HIS A 136 1.24 6.93 4.58
C HIS A 136 2.54 7.47 3.99
N SER A 137 3.59 6.64 3.91
CA SER A 137 4.89 7.03 3.34
C SER A 137 5.61 5.84 2.71
N ASP A 138 6.45 6.14 1.71
CA ASP A 138 7.30 5.15 1.02
C ASP A 138 8.28 4.42 1.96
N ASP A 139 8.64 5.04 3.09
CA ASP A 139 9.60 4.48 4.04
C ASP A 139 8.94 3.48 5.02
N GLU A 140 7.60 3.46 5.11
CA GLU A 140 6.84 2.61 6.05
C GLU A 140 6.27 1.35 5.41
N LEU A 141 6.45 1.12 4.11
CA LEU A 141 6.07 -0.12 3.44
C LEU A 141 6.92 -1.28 3.95
N ASN A 142 6.56 -1.76 5.14
CA ASN A 142 7.18 -2.95 5.72
C ASN A 142 6.50 -4.19 5.11
N LEU A 143 6.83 -4.46 3.83
CA LEU A 143 6.37 -5.66 3.12
C LEU A 143 6.99 -6.94 3.68
N ASP A 144 7.95 -6.80 4.57
CA ASP A 144 8.85 -7.87 4.96
C ASP A 144 8.40 -8.59 6.26
N VAL A 145 7.42 -8.05 7.00
CA VAL A 145 7.08 -8.55 8.35
C VAL A 145 6.00 -9.63 8.33
N ASP A 146 5.12 -9.63 7.33
CA ASP A 146 3.98 -10.52 7.32
C ASP A 146 4.14 -11.68 6.36
N ASP A 147 3.43 -12.75 6.68
CA ASP A 147 3.35 -13.97 5.91
C ASP A 147 2.29 -13.83 4.81
N TYR A 148 2.69 -13.35 3.61
CA TYR A 148 1.81 -13.17 2.45
C TYR A 148 2.39 -13.77 1.17
N ASP A 149 1.54 -14.05 0.20
CA ASP A 149 1.92 -14.50 -1.15
C ASP A 149 2.07 -13.29 -2.10
N ILE A 150 1.14 -12.35 -2.02
CA ILE A 150 1.08 -11.16 -2.88
C ILE A 150 0.83 -9.93 -2.02
N ALA A 151 1.57 -8.85 -2.27
CA ALA A 151 1.28 -7.52 -1.75
C ALA A 151 0.76 -6.61 -2.86
N ILE A 152 -0.27 -5.78 -2.58
CA ILE A 152 -0.82 -4.73 -3.46
C ILE A 152 -0.83 -3.43 -2.68
N PHE A 153 -0.15 -2.40 -3.19
CA PHE A 153 0.09 -1.16 -2.46
C PHE A 153 0.19 0.05 -3.39
N GLY A 154 -0.09 1.23 -2.85
CA GLY A 154 0.17 2.51 -3.50
C GLY A 154 1.62 2.94 -3.29
N GLN A 155 2.24 3.52 -4.31
CA GLN A 155 3.59 4.09 -4.26
C GLN A 155 3.71 5.26 -5.24
N LEU A 156 4.64 6.20 -4.98
CA LEU A 156 4.96 7.27 -5.91
C LEU A 156 5.39 6.71 -7.28
N ALA A 157 5.04 7.41 -8.36
CA ALA A 157 5.28 6.99 -9.75
C ALA A 157 6.76 6.72 -10.10
N GLN A 158 7.70 7.24 -9.30
CA GLN A 158 9.12 6.91 -9.39
C GLN A 158 9.54 6.11 -8.15
N PRO A 159 9.32 4.78 -8.13
CA PRO A 159 9.69 3.97 -6.99
C PRO A 159 11.20 3.99 -6.78
N LYS A 160 11.63 4.22 -5.55
CA LYS A 160 13.00 3.91 -5.15
C LYS A 160 13.26 2.45 -5.51
N ALA A 161 14.40 2.15 -6.15
CA ALA A 161 14.77 0.85 -6.76
C ALA A 161 14.76 -0.37 -5.79
N LYS A 162 14.21 -0.23 -4.59
CA LYS A 162 14.21 -1.21 -3.52
C LYS A 162 13.36 -2.45 -3.82
N TYR A 163 12.28 -2.30 -4.60
CA TYR A 163 11.44 -3.40 -5.01
C TYR A 163 11.36 -3.40 -6.54
N GLN A 164 11.60 -4.55 -7.18
CA GLN A 164 11.17 -4.76 -8.57
C GLN A 164 9.65 -4.91 -8.55
N ASN A 165 8.97 -3.78 -8.39
CA ASN A 165 7.54 -3.75 -8.30
C ASN A 165 6.94 -3.84 -9.69
N ASN A 166 5.95 -4.69 -9.84
CA ASN A 166 5.17 -4.73 -11.05
C ASN A 166 4.13 -3.63 -10.96
N PHE A 167 4.11 -2.75 -11.94
CA PHE A 167 3.07 -1.74 -12.11
C PHE A 167 1.72 -2.43 -12.27
N LEU A 168 0.72 -1.97 -11.55
CA LEU A 168 -0.63 -2.50 -11.61
C LEU A 168 -1.57 -1.54 -12.32
N ARG A 169 -1.64 -0.28 -11.86
CA ARG A 169 -2.47 0.76 -12.46
C ARG A 169 -2.10 2.16 -11.95
N LYS A 170 -2.47 3.17 -12.73
CA LYS A 170 -2.45 4.58 -12.34
C LYS A 170 -3.71 4.92 -11.53
N GLU A 171 -3.60 5.85 -10.58
CA GLU A 171 -4.75 6.46 -9.92
C GLU A 171 -5.24 7.69 -10.67
N TYR A 172 -6.55 7.87 -10.73
CA TYR A 172 -7.20 9.03 -11.33
C TYR A 172 -8.05 9.76 -10.28
N LEU A 173 -7.56 10.92 -9.85
CA LEU A 173 -8.16 11.69 -8.78
C LEU A 173 -9.18 12.70 -9.30
N ALA A 174 -10.34 12.73 -8.64
CA ALA A 174 -11.33 13.79 -8.80
C ALA A 174 -12.06 14.07 -7.49
N PRO A 175 -12.54 15.29 -7.28
CA PRO A 175 -13.41 15.61 -6.17
C PRO A 175 -14.79 14.98 -6.37
N VAL A 176 -15.32 14.39 -5.31
CA VAL A 176 -16.65 13.80 -5.26
C VAL A 176 -17.44 14.35 -4.09
N TYR A 177 -18.77 14.35 -4.24
CA TYR A 177 -19.68 14.77 -3.19
C TYR A 177 -20.93 13.87 -3.17
N SER A 178 -21.54 13.74 -2.00
CA SER A 178 -22.78 13.00 -1.83
C SER A 178 -23.99 13.82 -2.31
N THR A 179 -25.01 13.13 -2.82
CA THR A 179 -26.31 13.75 -3.10
C THR A 179 -26.98 14.34 -1.86
N LEU A 180 -26.54 13.98 -0.66
CA LEU A 180 -27.00 14.56 0.61
C LEU A 180 -26.37 15.93 0.92
N LEU A 181 -25.28 16.29 0.25
CA LEU A 181 -24.58 17.55 0.50
C LEU A 181 -25.40 18.77 0.11
N THR A 182 -26.21 18.65 -0.91
CA THR A 182 -27.01 19.74 -1.44
C THR A 182 -28.49 19.32 -1.59
N LYS A 183 -29.41 20.26 -1.36
CA LYS A 183 -30.84 20.06 -1.62
C LYS A 183 -31.21 20.28 -3.08
N LYS A 184 -30.26 20.66 -3.93
CA LYS A 184 -30.47 20.92 -5.36
C LYS A 184 -30.39 19.61 -6.14
N ASP A 185 -31.29 19.42 -7.07
CA ASP A 185 -31.24 18.32 -8.04
C ASP A 185 -30.16 18.53 -9.13
N THR A 186 -29.67 19.77 -9.28
CA THR A 186 -28.64 20.12 -10.26
C THR A 186 -27.26 19.77 -9.74
N LEU A 187 -26.38 19.30 -10.67
CA LEU A 187 -24.98 19.10 -10.36
C LEU A 187 -24.30 20.40 -9.96
N LEU A 188 -23.43 20.34 -8.96
CA LEU A 188 -22.57 21.46 -8.58
C LEU A 188 -21.51 21.72 -9.64
N THR A 189 -21.17 22.97 -9.88
CA THR A 189 -19.91 23.33 -10.55
C THR A 189 -18.74 23.13 -9.61
N VAL A 190 -17.52 23.09 -10.15
CA VAL A 190 -16.29 23.00 -9.32
C VAL A 190 -16.23 24.14 -8.30
N ASP A 191 -16.50 25.38 -8.71
CA ASP A 191 -16.43 26.55 -7.82
C ASP A 191 -17.50 26.50 -6.71
N GLU A 192 -18.71 26.05 -7.01
CA GLU A 192 -19.73 25.81 -5.99
C GLU A 192 -19.29 24.71 -5.02
N LEU A 193 -18.74 23.59 -5.53
CA LEU A 193 -18.26 22.50 -4.66
C LEU A 193 -17.18 22.97 -3.70
N LEU A 194 -16.27 23.82 -4.14
CA LEU A 194 -15.16 24.34 -3.33
C LEU A 194 -15.61 25.31 -2.21
N THR A 195 -16.86 25.70 -2.19
CA THR A 195 -17.45 26.46 -1.05
C THR A 195 -17.84 25.56 0.12
N TYR A 196 -17.98 24.25 -0.09
CA TYR A 196 -18.30 23.28 0.96
C TYR A 196 -17.04 22.82 1.71
N PRO A 197 -17.20 22.26 2.93
CA PRO A 197 -16.08 21.71 3.68
C PRO A 197 -15.31 20.66 2.87
N ARG A 198 -13.98 20.73 2.88
CA ARG A 198 -13.11 19.71 2.31
C ARG A 198 -12.82 18.63 3.33
N LEU A 199 -12.94 17.39 2.89
CA LEU A 199 -12.66 16.19 3.67
C LEU A 199 -11.36 15.60 3.11
N HIS A 200 -10.30 15.67 3.90
CA HIS A 200 -8.96 15.25 3.49
C HIS A 200 -8.77 13.76 3.78
N PRO A 201 -8.55 12.91 2.75
CA PRO A 201 -8.42 11.46 2.92
C PRO A 201 -7.06 11.03 3.46
N THR A 202 -6.10 11.95 3.54
CA THR A 202 -4.73 11.71 4.02
C THR A 202 -4.29 12.78 5.01
N PRO A 203 -3.47 12.44 6.02
CA PRO A 203 -2.99 13.40 7.02
C PRO A 203 -2.19 14.56 6.43
N ASP A 204 -1.46 14.34 5.33
CA ASP A 204 -0.63 15.33 4.65
C ASP A 204 -1.42 16.23 3.68
N ARG A 205 -2.71 15.89 3.43
CA ARG A 205 -3.62 16.62 2.53
C ARG A 205 -3.10 16.76 1.10
N SER A 206 -2.25 15.83 0.65
CA SER A 206 -1.58 15.91 -0.65
C SER A 206 -2.56 15.82 -1.81
N ASP A 207 -3.59 14.96 -1.75
CA ASP A 207 -4.52 14.72 -2.84
C ASP A 207 -5.27 15.99 -3.27
N TRP A 208 -5.85 16.71 -2.31
CA TRP A 208 -6.50 18.00 -2.58
C TRP A 208 -5.51 19.05 -3.09
N ARG A 209 -4.29 19.09 -2.54
CA ARG A 209 -3.26 20.04 -2.95
C ARG A 209 -2.88 19.82 -4.41
N GLU A 210 -2.62 18.58 -4.81
CA GLU A 210 -2.26 18.24 -6.18
C GLU A 210 -3.39 18.55 -7.16
N TRP A 211 -4.63 18.19 -6.79
CA TRP A 211 -5.78 18.46 -7.64
C TRP A 211 -6.02 19.96 -7.83
N LEU A 212 -5.99 20.75 -6.75
CA LEU A 212 -6.15 22.20 -6.80
C LEU A 212 -5.06 22.87 -7.64
N LYS A 213 -3.78 22.40 -7.50
CA LYS A 213 -2.65 22.89 -8.28
C LYS A 213 -2.84 22.67 -9.77
N LYS A 214 -3.21 21.46 -10.19
CA LYS A 214 -3.42 21.09 -11.60
C LYS A 214 -4.68 21.73 -12.22
N ASN A 215 -5.56 22.29 -11.39
CA ASN A 215 -6.77 23.00 -11.80
C ASN A 215 -6.67 24.52 -11.66
N ASP A 216 -5.46 25.07 -11.54
CA ASP A 216 -5.19 26.52 -11.36
C ASP A 216 -5.94 27.15 -10.17
N LYS A 217 -6.28 26.35 -9.17
CA LYS A 217 -6.95 26.74 -7.93
C LYS A 217 -5.98 26.78 -6.72
N HIS A 218 -4.69 26.84 -6.96
CA HIS A 218 -3.62 26.78 -5.95
C HIS A 218 -3.64 27.92 -4.93
N LEU A 219 -4.33 29.03 -5.21
CA LEU A 219 -4.54 30.15 -4.28
C LEU A 219 -5.58 29.84 -3.19
N LEU A 220 -6.37 28.79 -3.34
CA LEU A 220 -7.33 28.39 -2.33
C LEU A 220 -6.60 27.72 -1.15
N ASN A 221 -6.95 28.20 0.07
CA ASN A 221 -6.37 27.61 1.27
C ASN A 221 -6.75 26.13 1.41
N ASN A 222 -5.78 25.24 1.43
CA ASN A 222 -5.96 23.80 1.62
C ASN A 222 -5.91 23.38 3.11
N ASP A 223 -5.73 24.33 4.03
CA ASP A 223 -5.53 24.05 5.46
C ASP A 223 -6.83 23.89 6.25
N THR A 224 -7.98 24.14 5.61
CA THR A 224 -9.30 24.03 6.25
C THR A 224 -9.98 22.69 5.93
N GLY A 225 -10.81 22.22 6.84
CA GLY A 225 -11.60 21.01 6.68
C GLY A 225 -11.20 19.90 7.66
N LEU A 226 -11.90 18.76 7.57
CA LEU A 226 -11.63 17.59 8.39
C LEU A 226 -10.54 16.73 7.73
N THR A 227 -9.61 16.23 8.52
CA THR A 227 -8.52 15.34 8.06
C THR A 227 -8.70 13.97 8.68
N PHE A 228 -8.53 12.94 7.88
CA PHE A 228 -8.70 11.55 8.25
C PHE A 228 -7.41 10.75 7.96
N ASP A 229 -7.27 9.61 8.64
CA ASP A 229 -6.14 8.70 8.42
C ASP A 229 -6.33 7.81 7.18
N THR A 230 -7.56 7.63 6.73
CA THR A 230 -7.88 6.77 5.58
C THR A 230 -8.94 7.38 4.68
N LEU A 231 -8.89 7.02 3.40
CA LEU A 231 -9.90 7.40 2.42
C LEU A 231 -11.30 6.92 2.83
N ASP A 232 -11.43 5.74 3.44
CA ASP A 232 -12.72 5.19 3.85
C ASP A 232 -13.42 6.04 4.90
N MET A 233 -12.68 6.64 5.83
CA MET A 233 -13.23 7.59 6.80
C MET A 233 -13.71 8.89 6.11
N ALA A 234 -12.92 9.41 5.20
CA ALA A 234 -13.28 10.61 4.44
C ALA A 234 -14.51 10.36 3.55
N LEU A 235 -14.59 9.20 2.87
CA LEU A 235 -15.74 8.80 2.07
C LEU A 235 -16.99 8.57 2.92
N THR A 236 -16.87 7.98 4.10
CA THR A 236 -17.98 7.83 5.03
C THR A 236 -18.56 9.19 5.43
N SER A 237 -17.69 10.16 5.76
CA SER A 237 -18.09 11.54 6.05
C SER A 237 -18.72 12.23 4.84
N CYS A 238 -18.17 12.01 3.65
CA CYS A 238 -18.70 12.53 2.39
C CYS A 238 -20.09 11.98 2.09
N LEU A 239 -20.28 10.67 2.19
CA LEU A 239 -21.58 10.01 1.98
C LEU A 239 -22.65 10.49 2.98
N ALA A 240 -22.25 10.86 4.19
CA ALA A 240 -23.12 11.50 5.17
C ALA A 240 -23.46 12.98 4.87
N GLY A 241 -22.96 13.53 3.74
CA GLY A 241 -23.24 14.91 3.33
C GLY A 241 -22.48 15.98 4.10
N GLN A 242 -21.36 15.64 4.77
CA GLN A 242 -20.59 16.59 5.59
C GLN A 242 -19.62 17.46 4.79
N GLY A 243 -19.38 17.13 3.51
CA GLY A 243 -18.47 17.86 2.64
C GLY A 243 -18.13 17.10 1.37
N ALA A 244 -17.13 17.61 0.65
CA ALA A 244 -16.57 16.97 -0.54
C ALA A 244 -15.21 16.33 -0.20
N THR A 245 -14.95 15.16 -0.76
CA THR A 245 -13.63 14.53 -0.68
C THR A 245 -13.01 14.38 -2.06
N ILE A 246 -11.73 14.05 -2.10
CA ILE A 246 -11.03 13.69 -3.34
C ILE A 246 -10.65 12.23 -3.28
N THR A 247 -10.77 11.52 -4.39
CA THR A 247 -10.54 10.09 -4.42
C THR A 247 -10.15 9.61 -5.82
N ASP A 248 -9.50 8.47 -5.86
CA ASP A 248 -9.39 7.68 -7.08
C ASP A 248 -10.77 7.17 -7.50
N LEU A 249 -11.16 7.49 -8.73
CA LEU A 249 -12.52 7.21 -9.23
C LEU A 249 -12.86 5.73 -9.30
N MET A 250 -11.87 4.86 -9.51
CA MET A 250 -12.09 3.42 -9.53
C MET A 250 -12.54 2.88 -8.17
N LEU A 251 -12.12 3.51 -7.08
CA LEU A 251 -12.50 3.10 -5.73
C LEU A 251 -13.94 3.50 -5.36
N VAL A 252 -14.57 4.39 -6.12
CA VAL A 252 -15.94 4.86 -5.91
C VAL A 252 -16.86 4.62 -7.12
N ALA A 253 -16.42 3.77 -8.06
CA ALA A 253 -17.17 3.51 -9.29
C ALA A 253 -18.60 3.01 -9.01
N ASN A 254 -18.80 2.19 -7.98
CA ASN A 254 -20.12 1.71 -7.59
C ASN A 254 -21.04 2.83 -7.07
N GLU A 255 -20.52 3.69 -6.20
CA GLU A 255 -21.27 4.83 -5.64
C GLU A 255 -21.62 5.86 -6.71
N LEU A 256 -20.72 6.06 -7.68
CA LEU A 256 -21.01 6.91 -8.85
C LEU A 256 -22.10 6.30 -9.72
N LYS A 257 -22.02 4.99 -10.02
CA LYS A 257 -23.02 4.27 -10.81
C LYS A 257 -24.39 4.25 -10.15
N GLN A 258 -24.44 4.13 -8.84
CA GLN A 258 -25.69 4.14 -8.05
C GLN A 258 -26.20 5.54 -7.77
N GLY A 259 -25.43 6.59 -8.10
CA GLY A 259 -25.80 7.98 -7.88
C GLY A 259 -25.68 8.46 -6.43
N TYR A 260 -25.05 7.70 -5.54
CA TYR A 260 -24.79 8.14 -4.16
C TYR A 260 -23.70 9.22 -4.09
N LEU A 261 -22.72 9.11 -4.98
CA LEU A 261 -21.71 10.13 -5.20
C LEU A 261 -21.86 10.73 -6.59
N LYS A 262 -21.49 11.98 -6.71
CA LYS A 262 -21.47 12.74 -7.97
C LYS A 262 -20.14 13.47 -8.13
N LEU A 263 -19.77 13.72 -9.39
CA LEU A 263 -18.70 14.65 -9.75
C LEU A 263 -19.30 16.00 -10.09
N PRO A 264 -18.58 17.11 -9.85
CA PRO A 264 -19.00 18.42 -10.31
C PRO A 264 -18.98 18.52 -11.83
N VAL A 265 -19.78 19.44 -12.37
CA VAL A 265 -19.81 19.72 -13.83
C VAL A 265 -18.44 20.22 -14.29
N SER A 266 -18.00 19.76 -15.45
CA SER A 266 -16.72 20.15 -16.07
C SER A 266 -15.50 19.88 -15.17
N VAL A 267 -15.55 18.81 -14.38
CA VAL A 267 -14.44 18.40 -13.55
C VAL A 267 -13.28 17.90 -14.40
N LYS A 268 -12.08 18.33 -14.05
CA LYS A 268 -10.84 17.74 -14.57
C LYS A 268 -10.38 16.62 -13.63
N ILE A 269 -10.27 15.44 -14.20
CA ILE A 269 -9.73 14.24 -13.55
C ILE A 269 -8.23 14.22 -13.81
N ILE A 270 -7.45 14.19 -12.75
CA ILE A 270 -5.99 14.24 -12.86
C ILE A 270 -5.36 12.89 -12.55
N GLY A 271 -4.23 12.59 -13.19
CA GLY A 271 -3.37 11.50 -12.73
C GLY A 271 -2.74 11.82 -11.39
N SER A 272 -2.85 10.89 -10.44
CA SER A 272 -2.17 10.97 -9.15
C SER A 272 -0.66 10.78 -9.32
N PRO A 273 0.17 11.39 -8.45
CA PRO A 273 1.58 11.01 -8.36
C PRO A 273 1.75 9.59 -7.78
N TRP A 274 0.72 9.03 -7.17
CA TRP A 274 0.68 7.68 -6.64
C TRP A 274 0.09 6.71 -7.66
N ASN A 275 0.71 5.51 -7.76
CA ASN A 275 0.23 4.41 -8.59
C ASN A 275 0.12 3.15 -7.75
N TYR A 276 -0.71 2.21 -8.17
CA TYR A 276 -0.76 0.88 -7.58
C TYR A 276 0.29 -0.02 -8.22
N TYR A 277 0.93 -0.79 -7.35
CA TYR A 277 1.92 -1.82 -7.69
C TYR A 277 1.58 -3.12 -6.99
N TYR A 278 2.14 -4.22 -7.47
CA TYR A 278 2.11 -5.48 -6.76
C TYR A 278 3.51 -6.11 -6.67
N TYR A 279 3.69 -6.89 -5.64
CA TYR A 279 4.89 -7.68 -5.39
C TYR A 279 4.48 -9.10 -5.04
N CYS A 280 5.10 -10.13 -5.69
CA CYS A 280 4.87 -11.54 -5.40
C CYS A 280 6.00 -12.07 -4.54
N ASN A 281 5.69 -12.41 -3.29
CA ASN A 281 6.62 -13.00 -2.34
C ASN A 281 6.80 -14.51 -2.59
N THR A 282 5.79 -15.16 -3.18
CA THR A 282 5.81 -16.57 -3.56
C THR A 282 5.50 -16.75 -5.04
N LYS A 283 5.77 -17.94 -5.57
CA LYS A 283 5.46 -18.32 -6.96
C LYS A 283 4.51 -19.51 -6.96
N GLY A 284 3.84 -19.75 -8.07
CA GLY A 284 2.96 -20.90 -8.27
C GLY A 284 1.62 -20.52 -8.87
N ASP A 285 0.82 -21.52 -9.21
CA ASP A 285 -0.42 -21.38 -9.99
C ASP A 285 -1.44 -20.46 -9.29
N LYS A 286 -1.59 -20.55 -7.96
CA LYS A 286 -2.50 -19.70 -7.19
C LYS A 286 -2.16 -18.22 -7.33
N VAL A 287 -0.84 -17.87 -7.33
CA VAL A 287 -0.34 -16.50 -7.48
C VAL A 287 -0.55 -16.02 -8.91
N THR A 288 -0.16 -16.85 -9.89
CA THR A 288 -0.30 -16.52 -11.32
C THR A 288 -1.77 -16.32 -11.70
N ASN A 289 -2.65 -17.22 -11.26
CA ASN A 289 -4.08 -17.14 -11.54
C ASN A 289 -4.71 -15.89 -10.93
N PHE A 290 -4.35 -15.56 -9.68
CA PHE A 290 -4.86 -14.37 -9.02
C PHE A 290 -4.40 -13.09 -9.72
N ILE A 291 -3.10 -12.98 -10.07
CA ILE A 291 -2.58 -11.81 -10.76
C ILE A 291 -3.22 -11.66 -12.15
N SER A 292 -3.38 -12.74 -12.89
CA SER A 292 -4.04 -12.71 -14.21
C SER A 292 -5.49 -12.24 -14.09
N TRP A 293 -6.25 -12.77 -13.12
CA TRP A 293 -7.61 -12.31 -12.84
C TRP A 293 -7.64 -10.83 -12.43
N LEU A 294 -6.74 -10.42 -11.52
CA LEU A 294 -6.66 -9.05 -11.01
C LEU A 294 -6.40 -8.04 -12.14
N VAL A 295 -5.39 -8.28 -12.97
CA VAL A 295 -5.02 -7.39 -14.08
C VAL A 295 -6.16 -7.31 -15.08
N ASN A 296 -6.69 -8.45 -15.54
CA ASN A 296 -7.78 -8.47 -16.50
C ASN A 296 -9.01 -7.71 -15.99
N LYS A 297 -9.34 -7.86 -14.70
CA LYS A 297 -10.49 -7.17 -14.10
C LYS A 297 -10.28 -5.67 -13.97
N LEU A 298 -9.07 -5.24 -13.64
CA LEU A 298 -8.70 -3.83 -13.58
C LEU A 298 -8.73 -3.18 -14.96
N ASP A 299 -8.19 -3.85 -15.98
CA ASP A 299 -8.19 -3.34 -17.37
C ASP A 299 -9.62 -3.20 -17.92
N GLU A 300 -10.48 -4.20 -17.68
CA GLU A 300 -11.90 -4.15 -18.04
C GLU A 300 -12.61 -2.94 -17.41
N GLU A 301 -12.43 -2.73 -16.12
CA GLU A 301 -13.10 -1.67 -15.40
C GLU A 301 -12.51 -0.29 -15.70
N MET A 302 -11.22 -0.19 -15.97
CA MET A 302 -10.58 1.04 -16.44
C MET A 302 -11.15 1.46 -17.79
N ALA A 303 -11.31 0.52 -18.72
CA ALA A 303 -11.94 0.80 -20.02
C ALA A 303 -13.40 1.31 -19.85
N GLN A 304 -14.16 0.73 -18.92
CA GLN A 304 -15.52 1.18 -18.60
C GLN A 304 -15.52 2.58 -17.98
N LEU A 305 -14.59 2.89 -17.07
CA LEU A 305 -14.47 4.22 -16.46
C LEU A 305 -14.14 5.30 -17.50
N LEU A 306 -13.22 5.02 -18.40
CA LEU A 306 -12.84 5.94 -19.49
C LEU A 306 -13.99 6.18 -20.47
N GLU A 307 -14.77 5.15 -20.76
CA GLU A 307 -15.97 5.29 -21.60
C GLU A 307 -17.05 6.12 -20.90
N GLN A 308 -17.26 5.90 -19.60
CA GLN A 308 -18.16 6.71 -18.77
C GLN A 308 -17.69 8.17 -18.71
N ALA A 309 -16.39 8.42 -18.62
CA ALA A 309 -15.83 9.77 -18.64
C ALA A 309 -16.15 10.50 -19.95
N LYS A 310 -16.04 9.82 -21.12
CA LYS A 310 -16.44 10.39 -22.41
C LYS A 310 -17.93 10.72 -22.48
N GLN A 311 -18.79 9.79 -21.99
CA GLN A 311 -20.24 9.98 -22.00
C GLN A 311 -20.69 11.16 -21.11
N ASN A 312 -19.97 11.44 -20.03
CA ASN A 312 -20.27 12.52 -19.11
C ASN A 312 -19.47 13.80 -19.36
N ASN A 313 -18.68 13.85 -20.44
CA ASN A 313 -17.79 14.98 -20.76
C ASN A 313 -16.83 15.35 -19.61
N TRP A 314 -16.33 14.35 -18.88
CA TRP A 314 -15.26 14.56 -17.90
C TRP A 314 -13.93 14.71 -18.63
N GLU A 315 -13.17 15.73 -18.28
CA GLU A 315 -11.82 15.92 -18.83
C GLU A 315 -10.83 15.02 -18.08
N VAL A 316 -10.33 13.98 -18.73
CA VAL A 316 -9.32 13.09 -18.16
C VAL A 316 -7.94 13.52 -18.64
N GLU A 317 -7.01 13.74 -17.69
CA GLU A 317 -5.61 14.02 -18.01
C GLU A 317 -5.00 12.85 -18.80
N PRO A 318 -4.39 13.10 -19.99
CA PRO A 318 -3.81 12.04 -20.78
C PRO A 318 -2.67 11.35 -20.03
N ASP A 319 -2.43 10.08 -20.34
CA ASP A 319 -1.22 9.39 -19.89
C ASP A 319 0.00 9.97 -20.63
N GLU A 320 0.99 10.44 -19.85
CA GLU A 320 2.29 10.88 -20.39
C GLU A 320 3.18 9.68 -20.77
#